data_88033429995b2e32ece8819c36bc2736
#
_entry.id   88033429995b2e32ece8819c36bc2736
#
_cell.length_a   1.000
_cell.length_b   1.000
_cell.length_c   1.000
_cell.angle_alpha   90.00
_cell.angle_beta   90.00
_cell.angle_gamma   90.00
#
_symmetry.space_group_name_H-M   'P 1'
#
loop_
_entity.id
_entity.type
_entity.pdbx_description
1 polymer ?
#
loop_
_entity_poly.entity_id
_entity_poly.type
_entity_poly.pdbx_seq_one_letter_code
_entity_poly.pdbx_strand_id
1 'polypeptide(L)'
;MVADVTTSPAVGAPSGDPLLPRPFRVVDVRRDTHDTVTMDLRSLDGDDLRFAPGQFTMLQAFGVGEVPISVSGDPARPRALTHTVRDVGGVTRTLCAVAPGDVLGVRGPFGRGWDVAGGAGGDVVVVAGGIGLAPLRPAVLAVLADRASFGRVTLLYGARSPAEVLFGRELERWAAGHGVDVEVTVDQADPSWAGRVGVVTELVPGARFDPERTLALVCGPEVMMRYVADALTTRGVPARRVRLSVERNMRCGVGLCGHCQLREHLVCVDGPVFSLDQVRRQLAVKEL
;
A
#
# COMPACT_ATOMS: atom_id res chain seq x y z
N MET A 1 15.34 18.96 28.03
CA MET A 1 15.72 19.03 26.61
C MET A 1 14.67 18.25 25.84
N VAL A 2 13.74 18.97 25.18
CA VAL A 2 12.70 18.37 24.35
C VAL A 2 13.35 18.12 23.00
N ALA A 3 13.37 16.85 22.57
CA ALA A 3 13.91 16.46 21.27
C ALA A 3 13.01 17.01 20.17
N ASP A 4 13.61 17.76 19.27
CA ASP A 4 13.01 18.33 18.07
C ASP A 4 12.59 17.19 17.12
N VAL A 5 11.29 16.98 17.00
CA VAL A 5 10.72 16.04 16.02
C VAL A 5 10.73 16.76 14.68
N THR A 6 11.74 16.47 13.87
CA THR A 6 11.79 16.90 12.47
C THR A 6 10.63 16.26 11.71
N THR A 7 9.55 16.98 11.58
CA THR A 7 8.42 16.64 10.71
C THR A 7 8.86 16.75 9.26
N SER A 8 8.86 15.63 8.52
CA SER A 8 8.89 15.65 7.06
C SER A 8 7.80 16.59 6.54
N PRO A 9 8.07 17.39 5.48
CA PRO A 9 7.09 18.34 4.97
C PRO A 9 5.83 17.59 4.53
N ALA A 10 4.70 17.96 5.12
CA ALA A 10 3.40 17.48 4.68
C ALA A 10 3.23 17.87 3.20
N VAL A 11 3.00 16.88 2.33
CA VAL A 11 2.51 17.12 0.98
C VAL A 11 1.26 17.98 1.14
N GLY A 12 1.21 19.14 0.47
CA GLY A 12 0.26 20.23 0.74
C GLY A 12 -1.17 19.75 0.95
N ALA A 13 -1.79 20.27 1.98
CA ALA A 13 -3.20 20.01 2.27
C ALA A 13 -4.05 20.34 1.02
N PRO A 14 -5.06 19.52 0.70
CA PRO A 14 -5.95 19.80 -0.42
C PRO A 14 -6.60 21.17 -0.23
N SER A 15 -6.61 21.99 -1.29
CA SER A 15 -7.33 23.26 -1.30
C SER A 15 -8.83 22.95 -1.30
N GLY A 16 -9.54 23.22 -0.20
CA GLY A 16 -10.98 23.02 -0.06
C GLY A 16 -11.38 22.24 1.19
N ASP A 17 -12.68 22.05 1.37
CA ASP A 17 -13.23 21.26 2.47
C ASP A 17 -12.88 19.77 2.26
N PRO A 18 -12.13 19.12 3.20
CA PRO A 18 -11.72 17.72 3.06
C PRO A 18 -12.90 16.74 3.15
N LEU A 19 -14.09 17.21 3.52
CA LEU A 19 -15.30 16.38 3.57
C LEU A 19 -16.09 16.41 2.25
N LEU A 20 -15.78 17.33 1.33
CA LEU A 20 -16.44 17.40 0.03
C LEU A 20 -15.71 16.55 -1.01
N PRO A 21 -16.38 15.58 -1.63
CA PRO A 21 -15.78 14.80 -2.69
C PRO A 21 -15.64 15.62 -3.98
N ARG A 22 -14.44 15.59 -4.56
CA ARG A 22 -14.15 16.15 -5.87
C ARG A 22 -14.53 15.15 -6.96
N PRO A 23 -15.10 15.58 -8.10
CA PRO A 23 -15.45 14.66 -9.19
C PRO A 23 -14.21 14.27 -9.99
N PHE A 24 -14.03 12.95 -10.17
CA PHE A 24 -12.99 12.36 -11.00
C PHE A 24 -13.60 11.45 -12.05
N ARG A 25 -13.12 11.56 -13.28
CA ARG A 25 -13.51 10.69 -14.39
C ARG A 25 -12.64 9.45 -14.43
N VAL A 26 -13.26 8.30 -14.57
CA VAL A 26 -12.60 7.04 -14.89
C VAL A 26 -12.07 7.14 -16.33
N VAL A 27 -10.76 7.02 -16.53
CA VAL A 27 -10.13 7.12 -17.87
C VAL A 27 -9.71 5.76 -18.41
N ASP A 28 -9.36 4.84 -17.53
CA ASP A 28 -9.02 3.47 -17.87
C ASP A 28 -9.44 2.51 -16.76
N VAL A 29 -9.78 1.27 -17.14
CA VAL A 29 -10.10 0.18 -16.20
C VAL A 29 -9.46 -1.09 -16.72
N ARG A 30 -8.63 -1.71 -15.89
CA ARG A 30 -8.03 -3.01 -16.18
C ARG A 30 -8.48 -4.03 -15.15
N ARG A 31 -8.97 -5.16 -15.60
CA ARG A 31 -9.24 -6.30 -14.73
C ARG A 31 -7.95 -7.07 -14.48
N ASP A 32 -7.51 -7.08 -13.23
CA ASP A 32 -6.27 -7.75 -12.84
C ASP A 32 -6.52 -9.22 -12.47
N THR A 33 -7.62 -9.50 -11.74
CA THR A 33 -8.07 -10.85 -11.37
C THR A 33 -9.58 -10.98 -11.55
N HIS A 34 -10.15 -12.12 -11.16
CA HIS A 34 -11.60 -12.34 -11.24
C HIS A 34 -12.42 -11.34 -10.40
N ASP A 35 -11.86 -10.84 -9.30
CA ASP A 35 -12.51 -9.97 -8.33
C ASP A 35 -11.82 -8.61 -8.13
N THR A 36 -10.73 -8.33 -8.85
CA THR A 36 -9.90 -7.13 -8.64
C THR A 36 -9.72 -6.35 -9.94
N VAL A 37 -9.90 -5.04 -9.85
CA VAL A 37 -9.67 -4.10 -10.95
C VAL A 37 -8.68 -3.01 -10.54
N THR A 38 -7.89 -2.56 -11.50
CA THR A 38 -7.13 -1.31 -11.39
C THR A 38 -7.75 -0.27 -12.31
N MET A 39 -8.02 0.93 -11.77
CA MET A 39 -8.60 2.04 -12.49
C MET A 39 -7.72 3.28 -12.41
N ASP A 40 -7.66 4.02 -13.50
CA ASP A 40 -7.04 5.34 -13.57
C ASP A 40 -8.10 6.42 -13.56
N LEU A 41 -7.96 7.37 -12.65
CA LEU A 41 -8.88 8.48 -12.44
C LEU A 41 -8.20 9.80 -12.79
N ARG A 42 -8.95 10.72 -13.40
CA ARG A 42 -8.51 12.09 -13.69
C ARG A 42 -9.49 13.10 -13.10
N SER A 43 -8.97 14.11 -12.41
CA SER A 43 -9.76 15.22 -11.89
C SER A 43 -10.51 15.93 -13.00
N LEU A 44 -11.77 16.27 -12.76
CA LEU A 44 -12.56 17.13 -13.64
C LEU A 44 -12.33 18.62 -13.37
N ASP A 45 -11.77 18.98 -12.21
CA ASP A 45 -11.44 20.37 -11.85
C ASP A 45 -10.10 20.81 -12.46
N GLY A 46 -9.34 19.89 -13.08
CA GLY A 46 -8.05 20.16 -13.71
C GLY A 46 -6.86 20.12 -12.74
N ASP A 47 -7.08 20.03 -11.43
CA ASP A 47 -6.02 19.99 -10.43
C ASP A 47 -5.52 18.57 -10.21
N ASP A 48 -4.22 18.38 -10.33
CA ASP A 48 -3.57 17.11 -10.01
C ASP A 48 -3.67 16.79 -8.50
N LEU A 49 -3.96 15.54 -8.17
CA LEU A 49 -3.96 15.09 -6.78
C LEU A 49 -2.60 14.45 -6.47
N ARG A 50 -1.71 15.25 -5.89
CA ARG A 50 -0.39 14.78 -5.43
C ARG A 50 -0.54 13.94 -4.17
N PHE A 51 0.18 12.84 -4.08
CA PHE A 51 0.15 11.93 -2.93
C PHE A 51 1.55 11.40 -2.61
N ALA A 52 1.74 11.00 -1.36
CA ALA A 52 2.92 10.25 -0.94
C ALA A 52 2.63 8.74 -0.99
N PRO A 53 3.62 7.88 -1.32
CA PRO A 53 3.46 6.43 -1.26
C PRO A 53 2.90 5.97 0.08
N GLY A 54 1.82 5.18 0.07
CA GLY A 54 1.15 4.66 1.27
C GLY A 54 -0.07 5.48 1.73
N GLN A 55 -0.32 6.64 1.13
CA GLN A 55 -1.56 7.37 1.36
C GLN A 55 -2.75 6.70 0.64
N PHE A 56 -3.95 7.05 1.09
CA PHE A 56 -5.21 6.58 0.53
C PHE A 56 -6.13 7.76 0.20
N THR A 57 -7.18 7.48 -0.56
CA THR A 57 -8.31 8.39 -0.75
C THR A 57 -9.61 7.70 -0.35
N MET A 58 -10.62 8.48 -0.01
CA MET A 58 -11.97 8.00 0.08
C MET A 58 -12.57 8.02 -1.33
N LEU A 59 -12.94 6.86 -1.84
CA LEU A 59 -13.62 6.71 -3.13
C LEU A 59 -15.12 6.58 -2.92
N GLN A 60 -15.88 7.49 -3.52
CA GLN A 60 -17.33 7.52 -3.44
C GLN A 60 -17.95 7.04 -4.75
N ALA A 61 -18.74 5.97 -4.66
CA ALA A 61 -19.71 5.59 -5.68
C ALA A 61 -21.03 6.31 -5.38
N PHE A 62 -21.42 7.27 -6.21
CA PHE A 62 -22.61 8.10 -5.96
C PHE A 62 -23.87 7.25 -5.82
N GLY A 63 -24.65 7.55 -4.79
CA GLY A 63 -25.88 6.80 -4.46
C GLY A 63 -25.67 5.46 -3.75
N VAL A 64 -24.42 5.00 -3.58
CA VAL A 64 -24.08 3.71 -2.94
C VAL A 64 -23.30 3.88 -1.64
N GLY A 65 -22.23 4.66 -1.66
CA GLY A 65 -21.42 4.90 -0.48
C GLY A 65 -19.97 5.25 -0.79
N GLU A 66 -19.15 5.26 0.25
CA GLU A 66 -17.74 5.67 0.20
C GLU A 66 -16.87 4.69 1.00
N VAL A 67 -15.66 4.41 0.49
CA VAL A 67 -14.69 3.54 1.15
C VAL A 67 -13.26 4.08 1.00
N PRO A 68 -12.37 3.84 2.00
CA PRO A 68 -10.95 4.16 1.87
C PRO A 68 -10.28 3.15 0.93
N ILE A 69 -9.58 3.66 -0.07
CA ILE A 69 -8.78 2.84 -1.00
C ILE A 69 -7.38 3.45 -1.10
N SER A 70 -6.36 2.64 -0.85
CA SER A 70 -4.97 3.04 -1.01
C SER A 70 -4.68 3.46 -2.45
N VAL A 71 -3.88 4.51 -2.60
CA VAL A 71 -3.37 4.86 -3.93
C VAL A 71 -2.36 3.82 -4.36
N SER A 72 -2.52 3.28 -5.58
CA SER A 72 -1.59 2.30 -6.18
C SER A 72 -0.82 2.86 -7.37
N GLY A 73 -0.99 4.15 -7.68
CA GLY A 73 -0.37 4.85 -8.80
C GLY A 73 1.10 5.21 -8.60
N ASP A 74 1.70 5.74 -9.66
CA ASP A 74 3.04 6.29 -9.65
C ASP A 74 3.03 7.72 -9.06
N PRO A 75 3.72 7.99 -7.94
CA PRO A 75 3.73 9.31 -7.34
C PRO A 75 4.40 10.38 -8.24
N ALA A 76 5.23 9.96 -9.20
CA ALA A 76 5.81 10.86 -10.20
C ALA A 76 4.81 11.25 -11.32
N ARG A 77 3.64 10.62 -11.37
CA ARG A 77 2.59 10.85 -12.38
C ARG A 77 1.27 11.29 -11.74
N PRO A 78 1.20 12.45 -11.06
CA PRO A 78 0.03 12.86 -10.27
C PRO A 78 -1.24 13.11 -11.09
N ARG A 79 -1.12 13.22 -12.43
CA ARG A 79 -2.26 13.38 -13.35
C ARG A 79 -3.12 12.12 -13.48
N ALA A 80 -2.57 10.95 -13.15
CA ALA A 80 -3.27 9.68 -13.14
C ALA A 80 -3.34 9.17 -11.72
N LEU A 81 -4.47 9.40 -11.06
CA LEU A 81 -4.74 8.83 -9.75
C LEU A 81 -5.19 7.38 -9.95
N THR A 82 -4.31 6.43 -9.65
CA THR A 82 -4.57 5.00 -9.86
C THR A 82 -4.97 4.34 -8.56
N HIS A 83 -6.03 3.54 -8.61
CA HIS A 83 -6.50 2.69 -7.52
C HIS A 83 -6.67 1.26 -7.98
N THR A 84 -6.35 0.32 -7.07
CA THR A 84 -6.61 -1.11 -7.26
C THR A 84 -7.61 -1.55 -6.20
N VAL A 85 -8.76 -2.05 -6.64
CA VAL A 85 -9.92 -2.34 -5.80
C VAL A 85 -10.32 -3.79 -5.96
N ARG A 86 -10.53 -4.48 -4.82
CA ARG A 86 -11.12 -5.83 -4.78
C ARG A 86 -12.60 -5.74 -4.42
N ASP A 87 -13.44 -6.52 -5.08
CA ASP A 87 -14.86 -6.67 -4.74
C ASP A 87 -15.02 -7.48 -3.44
N VAL A 88 -15.28 -6.76 -2.35
CA VAL A 88 -15.50 -7.36 -1.01
C VAL A 88 -16.77 -6.86 -0.35
N GLY A 89 -17.55 -6.01 -1.02
CA GLY A 89 -18.79 -5.46 -0.47
C GLY A 89 -19.52 -4.54 -1.45
N GLY A 90 -20.65 -3.98 -1.04
CA GLY A 90 -21.54 -3.22 -1.94
C GLY A 90 -20.86 -2.06 -2.67
N VAL A 91 -20.09 -1.24 -1.95
CA VAL A 91 -19.38 -0.10 -2.55
C VAL A 91 -18.26 -0.58 -3.48
N THR A 92 -17.41 -1.50 -3.03
CA THR A 92 -16.31 -2.03 -3.84
C THR A 92 -16.80 -2.78 -5.07
N ARG A 93 -17.94 -3.48 -4.98
CA ARG A 93 -18.60 -4.10 -6.15
C ARG A 93 -18.96 -3.06 -7.20
N THR A 94 -19.55 -1.93 -6.77
CA THR A 94 -19.88 -0.83 -7.68
C THR A 94 -18.63 -0.22 -8.28
N LEU A 95 -17.57 -0.01 -7.49
CA LEU A 95 -16.29 0.48 -7.99
C LEU A 95 -15.64 -0.49 -8.99
N CYS A 96 -15.77 -1.80 -8.78
CA CYS A 96 -15.25 -2.81 -9.71
C CYS A 96 -16.07 -2.94 -11.02
N ALA A 97 -17.27 -2.34 -11.07
CA ALA A 97 -18.17 -2.36 -12.23
C ALA A 97 -18.11 -1.08 -13.07
N VAL A 98 -17.32 -0.07 -12.69
CA VAL A 98 -17.20 1.18 -13.45
C VAL A 98 -16.56 0.96 -14.81
N ALA A 99 -16.89 1.85 -15.74
CA ALA A 99 -16.32 1.88 -17.10
C ALA A 99 -15.64 3.24 -17.38
N PRO A 100 -14.74 3.31 -18.36
CA PRO A 100 -14.21 4.59 -18.84
C PRO A 100 -15.33 5.55 -19.19
N GLY A 101 -15.26 6.78 -18.66
CA GLY A 101 -16.28 7.81 -18.78
C GLY A 101 -17.11 8.03 -17.52
N ASP A 102 -17.24 7.03 -16.64
CA ASP A 102 -17.93 7.17 -15.36
C ASP A 102 -17.27 8.20 -14.47
N VAL A 103 -18.03 8.72 -13.50
CA VAL A 103 -17.54 9.73 -12.54
C VAL A 103 -17.68 9.18 -11.14
N LEU A 104 -16.58 9.28 -10.37
CA LEU A 104 -16.50 8.94 -8.95
C LEU A 104 -16.22 10.20 -8.13
N GLY A 105 -16.62 10.20 -6.87
CA GLY A 105 -16.18 11.21 -5.90
C GLY A 105 -14.85 10.76 -5.27
N VAL A 106 -13.92 11.71 -5.11
CA VAL A 106 -12.62 11.46 -4.48
C VAL A 106 -12.36 12.51 -3.40
N ARG A 107 -12.03 12.06 -2.20
CA ARG A 107 -11.54 12.90 -1.09
C ARG A 107 -10.15 12.46 -0.67
N GLY A 108 -9.29 13.39 -0.32
CA GLY A 108 -7.91 13.14 0.12
C GLY A 108 -6.87 13.83 -0.75
N PRO A 109 -5.60 13.38 -0.74
CA PRO A 109 -5.13 12.15 -0.09
C PRO A 109 -5.07 12.29 1.43
N PHE A 110 -5.24 11.19 2.14
CA PHE A 110 -5.25 11.13 3.58
C PHE A 110 -4.18 10.18 4.12
N GLY A 111 -3.88 10.35 5.41
CA GLY A 111 -2.99 9.46 6.13
C GLY A 111 -1.49 9.71 5.90
N ARG A 112 -0.68 8.93 6.61
CA ARG A 112 0.78 8.94 6.55
C ARG A 112 1.28 7.83 5.64
N GLY A 113 2.32 8.14 4.87
CA GLY A 113 2.91 7.22 3.91
C GLY A 113 4.03 6.36 4.47
N TRP A 114 4.69 5.61 3.56
CA TRP A 114 5.73 4.63 3.86
C TRP A 114 7.08 5.21 4.33
N ASP A 115 7.28 6.53 4.25
CA ASP A 115 8.56 7.20 4.56
C ASP A 115 9.75 6.53 3.84
N VAL A 116 9.61 6.37 2.53
CA VAL A 116 10.60 5.71 1.68
C VAL A 116 11.98 6.37 1.80
N ALA A 117 12.00 7.70 1.91
CA ALA A 117 13.25 8.48 2.05
C ALA A 117 14.06 8.11 3.31
N GLY A 118 13.38 7.68 4.39
CA GLY A 118 14.03 7.18 5.60
C GLY A 118 14.82 5.88 5.41
N GLY A 119 14.68 5.23 4.25
CA GLY A 119 15.44 4.06 3.83
C GLY A 119 16.72 4.37 3.06
N ALA A 120 16.94 5.63 2.68
CA ALA A 120 18.11 6.01 1.88
C ALA A 120 19.44 5.64 2.57
N GLY A 121 20.41 5.19 1.78
CA GLY A 121 21.68 4.67 2.25
C GLY A 121 21.62 3.26 2.84
N GLY A 122 20.46 2.62 2.94
CA GLY A 122 20.26 1.25 3.43
C GLY A 122 19.56 0.36 2.40
N ASP A 123 19.24 -0.86 2.82
CA ASP A 123 18.49 -1.81 2.02
C ASP A 123 16.98 -1.60 2.20
N VAL A 124 16.20 -2.01 1.21
CA VAL A 124 14.74 -1.98 1.25
C VAL A 124 14.20 -3.39 1.04
N VAL A 125 13.37 -3.86 1.96
CA VAL A 125 12.65 -5.13 1.85
C VAL A 125 11.16 -4.84 1.81
N VAL A 126 10.50 -5.22 0.73
CA VAL A 126 9.06 -5.09 0.54
C VAL A 126 8.44 -6.47 0.65
N VAL A 127 7.47 -6.66 1.54
CA VAL A 127 6.75 -7.93 1.71
C VAL A 127 5.26 -7.71 1.54
N ALA A 128 4.70 -8.30 0.50
CA ALA A 128 3.31 -8.13 0.13
C ALA A 128 2.52 -9.44 0.20
N GLY A 129 1.27 -9.38 0.63
CA GLY A 129 0.31 -10.49 0.55
C GLY A 129 -0.97 -10.11 -0.19
N GLY A 130 -1.29 -10.81 -1.26
CA GLY A 130 -2.48 -10.57 -2.06
C GLY A 130 -2.61 -9.12 -2.54
N ILE A 131 -3.74 -8.46 -2.28
CA ILE A 131 -3.96 -7.06 -2.66
C ILE A 131 -3.04 -6.06 -1.95
N GLY A 132 -2.35 -6.47 -0.87
CA GLY A 132 -1.37 -5.63 -0.17
C GLY A 132 -0.20 -5.16 -1.04
N LEU A 133 0.01 -5.73 -2.22
CA LEU A 133 0.96 -5.20 -3.19
C LEU A 133 0.51 -3.84 -3.76
N ALA A 134 -0.79 -3.56 -3.84
CA ALA A 134 -1.31 -2.31 -4.38
C ALA A 134 -0.86 -1.06 -3.59
N PRO A 135 -1.01 -0.96 -2.26
CA PRO A 135 -0.49 0.16 -1.47
C PRO A 135 1.05 0.21 -1.40
N LEU A 136 1.75 -0.91 -1.63
CA LEU A 136 3.21 -0.96 -1.67
C LEU A 136 3.79 -0.55 -3.03
N ARG A 137 3.02 -0.71 -4.11
CA ARG A 137 3.45 -0.39 -5.48
C ARG A 137 4.00 1.05 -5.63
N PRO A 138 3.36 2.11 -5.09
CA PRO A 138 3.91 3.46 -5.13
C PRO A 138 5.27 3.59 -4.43
N ALA A 139 5.49 2.85 -3.34
CA ALA A 139 6.77 2.85 -2.64
C ALA A 139 7.87 2.18 -3.48
N VAL A 140 7.57 1.05 -4.13
CA VAL A 140 8.50 0.40 -5.06
C VAL A 140 8.85 1.35 -6.21
N LEU A 141 7.85 2.02 -6.81
CA LEU A 141 8.09 2.98 -7.89
C LEU A 141 8.94 4.18 -7.44
N ALA A 142 8.73 4.68 -6.21
CA ALA A 142 9.55 5.75 -5.64
C ALA A 142 11.01 5.29 -5.40
N VAL A 143 11.22 4.08 -4.90
CA VAL A 143 12.57 3.48 -4.77
C VAL A 143 13.24 3.33 -6.13
N LEU A 144 12.51 2.89 -7.15
CA LEU A 144 13.04 2.72 -8.50
C LEU A 144 13.38 4.06 -9.18
N ALA A 145 12.61 5.11 -8.90
CA ALA A 145 12.87 6.45 -9.42
C ALA A 145 14.19 7.06 -8.90
N ASP A 146 14.60 6.66 -7.69
CA ASP A 146 15.88 7.07 -7.07
C ASP A 146 16.70 5.86 -6.64
N ARG A 147 16.80 4.87 -7.52
CA ARG A 147 17.41 3.56 -7.24
C ARG A 147 18.83 3.64 -6.66
N ALA A 148 19.59 4.64 -7.06
CA ALA A 148 20.99 4.84 -6.63
C ALA A 148 21.12 5.20 -5.13
N SER A 149 20.07 5.76 -4.53
CA SER A 149 20.04 6.11 -3.11
C SER A 149 19.86 4.92 -2.18
N PHE A 150 19.55 3.72 -2.71
CA PHE A 150 19.28 2.53 -1.92
C PHE A 150 20.29 1.42 -2.21
N GLY A 151 20.59 0.62 -1.19
CA GLY A 151 21.37 -0.60 -1.29
C GLY A 151 20.59 -1.71 -2.03
N ARG A 152 20.48 -2.88 -1.46
CA ARG A 152 19.66 -3.94 -2.03
C ARG A 152 18.18 -3.62 -1.90
N VAL A 153 17.42 -3.97 -2.93
CA VAL A 153 15.97 -3.87 -2.94
C VAL A 153 15.39 -5.26 -3.20
N THR A 154 14.65 -5.77 -2.24
CA THR A 154 14.05 -7.11 -2.32
C THR A 154 12.54 -6.98 -2.21
N LEU A 155 11.82 -7.60 -3.13
CA LEU A 155 10.35 -7.72 -3.11
C LEU A 155 9.96 -9.19 -2.95
N LEU A 156 9.30 -9.50 -1.84
CA LEU A 156 8.73 -10.80 -1.54
C LEU A 156 7.21 -10.70 -1.66
N TYR A 157 6.61 -11.48 -2.55
CA TYR A 157 5.18 -11.40 -2.80
C TYR A 157 4.50 -12.77 -2.70
N GLY A 158 3.43 -12.85 -1.92
CA GLY A 158 2.57 -14.03 -1.80
C GLY A 158 1.17 -13.79 -2.35
N ALA A 159 0.67 -14.72 -3.15
CA ALA A 159 -0.70 -14.77 -3.63
C ALA A 159 -1.33 -16.14 -3.30
N ARG A 160 -2.66 -16.26 -3.34
CA ARG A 160 -3.32 -17.56 -3.09
C ARG A 160 -3.07 -18.55 -4.20
N SER A 161 -3.09 -18.07 -5.45
CA SER A 161 -2.89 -18.88 -6.65
C SER A 161 -2.23 -18.05 -7.75
N PRO A 162 -1.71 -18.68 -8.81
CA PRO A 162 -1.13 -17.96 -9.96
C PRO A 162 -2.11 -16.94 -10.58
N ALA A 163 -3.39 -17.29 -10.66
CA ALA A 163 -4.44 -16.41 -11.21
C ALA A 163 -4.73 -15.16 -10.37
N GLU A 164 -4.26 -15.13 -9.10
CA GLU A 164 -4.41 -14.00 -8.19
C GLU A 164 -3.14 -13.15 -8.05
N VAL A 165 -2.10 -13.42 -8.84
CA VAL A 165 -0.88 -12.62 -8.88
C VAL A 165 -1.17 -11.27 -9.54
N LEU A 166 -1.12 -10.19 -8.73
CA LEU A 166 -1.30 -8.83 -9.23
C LEU A 166 -0.02 -8.30 -9.87
N PHE A 167 -0.18 -7.42 -10.85
CA PHE A 167 0.93 -6.70 -11.51
C PHE A 167 2.04 -7.59 -12.09
N GLY A 168 1.72 -8.82 -12.55
CA GLY A 168 2.69 -9.82 -13.00
C GLY A 168 3.72 -9.27 -13.99
N ARG A 169 3.27 -8.51 -15.02
CA ARG A 169 4.18 -7.88 -15.99
C ARG A 169 5.12 -6.82 -15.37
N GLU A 170 4.71 -6.18 -14.28
CA GLU A 170 5.57 -5.23 -13.56
C GLU A 170 6.61 -5.97 -12.72
N LEU A 171 6.19 -7.04 -12.04
CA LEU A 171 7.09 -7.91 -11.28
C LEU A 171 8.19 -8.47 -12.17
N GLU A 172 7.85 -8.97 -13.36
CA GLU A 172 8.82 -9.45 -14.36
C GLU A 172 9.78 -8.34 -14.79
N ARG A 173 9.28 -7.14 -15.08
CA ARG A 173 10.11 -5.99 -15.46
C ARG A 173 11.06 -5.57 -14.34
N TRP A 174 10.58 -5.54 -13.09
CA TRP A 174 11.40 -5.19 -11.93
C TRP A 174 12.51 -6.21 -11.70
N ALA A 175 12.20 -7.50 -11.85
CA ALA A 175 13.19 -8.57 -11.75
C ALA A 175 14.25 -8.52 -12.87
N ALA A 176 13.84 -8.18 -14.11
CA ALA A 176 14.73 -8.28 -15.28
C ALA A 176 15.73 -7.12 -15.43
N GLY A 177 15.47 -5.93 -14.89
CA GLY A 177 16.28 -4.77 -15.30
C GLY A 177 16.48 -3.65 -14.29
N HIS A 178 15.90 -3.73 -13.09
CA HIS A 178 15.86 -2.58 -12.18
C HIS A 178 16.64 -2.79 -10.88
N GLY A 179 17.43 -3.86 -10.76
CA GLY A 179 18.19 -4.17 -9.56
C GLY A 179 17.29 -4.42 -8.33
N VAL A 180 16.14 -5.06 -8.55
CA VAL A 180 15.23 -5.54 -7.52
C VAL A 180 15.23 -7.06 -7.53
N ASP A 181 15.53 -7.66 -6.40
CA ASP A 181 15.41 -9.10 -6.19
C ASP A 181 13.92 -9.42 -5.94
N VAL A 182 13.23 -10.00 -6.92
CA VAL A 182 11.80 -10.32 -6.84
C VAL A 182 11.62 -11.81 -6.62
N GLU A 183 10.94 -12.19 -5.52
CA GLU A 183 10.50 -13.56 -5.28
C GLU A 183 8.98 -13.59 -5.11
N VAL A 184 8.32 -14.48 -5.87
CA VAL A 184 6.87 -14.69 -5.80
C VAL A 184 6.57 -16.12 -5.35
N THR A 185 5.62 -16.26 -4.44
CA THR A 185 5.11 -17.57 -4.00
C THR A 185 3.58 -17.58 -4.07
N VAL A 186 3.01 -18.78 -4.22
CA VAL A 186 1.56 -18.98 -4.14
C VAL A 186 1.23 -20.04 -3.10
N ASP A 187 0.10 -19.89 -2.41
CA ASP A 187 -0.35 -20.88 -1.43
C ASP A 187 -0.75 -22.19 -2.13
N GLN A 188 -1.32 -22.10 -3.33
CA GLN A 188 -1.78 -23.22 -4.14
C GLN A 188 -1.31 -23.03 -5.58
N ALA A 189 -0.48 -23.97 -6.05
CA ALA A 189 -0.01 -24.00 -7.42
C ALA A 189 -1.02 -24.68 -8.33
N ASP A 190 -1.06 -24.26 -9.59
CA ASP A 190 -1.66 -24.99 -10.70
C ASP A 190 -0.56 -25.52 -11.64
N PRO A 191 -0.87 -26.35 -12.66
CA PRO A 191 0.13 -26.92 -13.56
C PRO A 191 0.96 -25.90 -14.35
N SER A 192 0.53 -24.63 -14.43
CA SER A 192 1.27 -23.56 -15.12
C SER A 192 2.32 -22.89 -14.22
N TRP A 193 2.30 -23.17 -12.90
CA TRP A 193 3.16 -22.51 -11.93
C TRP A 193 4.49 -23.24 -11.75
N ALA A 194 5.59 -22.57 -12.09
CA ALA A 194 6.94 -23.07 -11.91
C ALA A 194 7.69 -22.41 -10.74
N GLY A 195 7.03 -21.45 -10.04
CA GLY A 195 7.62 -20.73 -8.92
C GLY A 195 7.51 -21.46 -7.57
N ARG A 196 7.78 -20.75 -6.48
CA ARG A 196 7.66 -21.30 -5.13
C ARG A 196 6.20 -21.50 -4.73
N VAL A 197 5.97 -22.50 -3.88
CA VAL A 197 4.68 -22.82 -3.26
C VAL A 197 4.85 -22.74 -1.75
N GLY A 198 3.96 -22.00 -1.07
CA GLY A 198 3.97 -21.75 0.36
C GLY A 198 3.70 -20.30 0.71
N VAL A 199 3.64 -19.98 1.98
CA VAL A 199 3.33 -18.63 2.46
C VAL A 199 4.54 -17.69 2.32
N VAL A 200 4.28 -16.40 2.05
CA VAL A 200 5.33 -15.41 1.81
C VAL A 200 6.33 -15.27 2.96
N THR A 201 5.93 -15.58 4.19
CA THR A 201 6.82 -15.54 5.36
C THR A 201 8.01 -16.48 5.22
N GLU A 202 7.87 -17.60 4.50
CA GLU A 202 8.94 -18.57 4.24
C GLU A 202 10.03 -18.03 3.30
N LEU A 203 9.77 -16.94 2.60
CA LEU A 203 10.77 -16.29 1.75
C LEU A 203 11.72 -15.40 2.57
N VAL A 204 11.26 -14.87 3.72
CA VAL A 204 12.02 -13.93 4.54
C VAL A 204 13.39 -14.48 4.97
N PRO A 205 13.54 -15.72 5.45
CA PRO A 205 14.84 -16.27 5.84
C PRO A 205 15.89 -16.30 4.72
N GLY A 206 15.46 -16.52 3.47
CA GLY A 206 16.32 -16.58 2.28
C GLY A 206 16.69 -15.22 1.69
N ALA A 207 15.97 -14.17 2.02
CA ALA A 207 16.18 -12.84 1.48
C ALA A 207 17.52 -12.24 1.92
N ARG A 208 18.18 -11.50 1.02
CA ARG A 208 19.49 -10.91 1.28
C ARG A 208 19.33 -9.42 1.60
N PHE A 209 19.71 -9.01 2.80
CA PHE A 209 19.71 -7.61 3.23
C PHE A 209 20.58 -7.43 4.50
N ASP A 210 21.04 -6.21 4.75
CA ASP A 210 21.67 -5.81 6.00
C ASP A 210 20.58 -5.45 7.02
N PRO A 211 20.36 -6.26 8.07
CA PRO A 211 19.23 -6.06 8.99
C PRO A 211 19.22 -4.68 9.68
N GLU A 212 20.39 -4.20 10.10
CA GLU A 212 20.48 -2.96 10.87
C GLU A 212 20.12 -1.72 10.05
N ARG A 213 20.37 -1.79 8.73
CA ARG A 213 20.17 -0.68 7.78
C ARG A 213 18.94 -0.86 6.90
N THR A 214 18.20 -1.95 7.06
CA THR A 214 17.03 -2.25 6.24
C THR A 214 15.81 -1.43 6.65
N LEU A 215 15.12 -0.82 5.68
CA LEU A 215 13.73 -0.40 5.79
C LEU A 215 12.84 -1.51 5.24
N ALA A 216 11.99 -2.08 6.10
CA ALA A 216 11.05 -3.12 5.70
C ALA A 216 9.62 -2.54 5.58
N LEU A 217 8.97 -2.75 4.44
CA LEU A 217 7.62 -2.29 4.11
C LEU A 217 6.72 -3.52 3.95
N VAL A 218 5.69 -3.66 4.79
CA VAL A 218 4.87 -4.88 4.85
C VAL A 218 3.39 -4.53 4.73
N CYS A 219 2.69 -5.16 3.79
CA CYS A 219 1.25 -5.01 3.63
C CYS A 219 0.60 -6.31 3.16
N GLY A 220 -0.52 -6.66 3.76
CA GLY A 220 -1.30 -7.84 3.46
C GLY A 220 -2.23 -8.21 4.62
N PRO A 221 -2.78 -9.42 4.66
CA PRO A 221 -3.58 -9.89 5.79
C PRO A 221 -2.87 -9.72 7.13
N GLU A 222 -3.59 -9.32 8.17
CA GLU A 222 -3.00 -9.01 9.48
C GLU A 222 -2.17 -10.18 10.03
N VAL A 223 -2.67 -11.41 9.88
CA VAL A 223 -1.93 -12.62 10.29
C VAL A 223 -0.60 -12.75 9.57
N MET A 224 -0.55 -12.47 8.26
CA MET A 224 0.69 -12.46 7.48
C MET A 224 1.65 -11.38 7.97
N MET A 225 1.16 -10.15 8.15
CA MET A 225 1.98 -9.02 8.60
C MET A 225 2.62 -9.30 9.95
N ARG A 226 1.92 -9.95 10.87
CA ARG A 226 2.43 -10.34 12.18
C ARG A 226 3.59 -11.33 12.06
N TYR A 227 3.42 -12.43 11.31
CA TYR A 227 4.48 -13.42 11.11
C TYR A 227 5.68 -12.86 10.35
N VAL A 228 5.45 -12.02 9.34
CA VAL A 228 6.53 -11.34 8.60
C VAL A 228 7.29 -10.39 9.52
N ALA A 229 6.60 -9.60 10.34
CA ALA A 229 7.24 -8.68 11.29
C ALA A 229 8.10 -9.43 12.33
N ASP A 230 7.63 -10.57 12.83
CA ASP A 230 8.39 -11.43 13.73
C ASP A 230 9.62 -12.04 13.01
N ALA A 231 9.48 -12.54 11.78
CA ALA A 231 10.58 -13.07 10.99
C ALA A 231 11.65 -12.00 10.70
N LEU A 232 11.25 -10.78 10.34
CA LEU A 232 12.16 -9.65 10.09
C LEU A 232 12.90 -9.22 11.36
N THR A 233 12.18 -9.11 12.49
CA THR A 233 12.81 -8.73 13.77
C THR A 233 13.72 -9.83 14.33
N THR A 234 13.38 -11.10 14.14
CA THR A 234 14.26 -12.24 14.48
C THR A 234 15.55 -12.20 13.67
N ARG A 235 15.52 -11.71 12.44
CA ARG A 235 16.71 -11.47 11.61
C ARG A 235 17.48 -10.20 11.97
N GLY A 236 17.05 -9.43 12.97
CA GLY A 236 17.74 -8.25 13.47
C GLY A 236 17.25 -6.92 12.90
N VAL A 237 16.18 -6.87 12.09
CA VAL A 237 15.62 -5.59 11.62
C VAL A 237 14.99 -4.86 12.81
N PRO A 238 15.41 -3.63 13.14
CA PRO A 238 14.83 -2.87 14.25
C PRO A 238 13.33 -2.61 14.07
N ALA A 239 12.54 -2.80 15.11
CA ALA A 239 11.07 -2.64 15.04
C ALA A 239 10.63 -1.28 14.47
N ARG A 240 11.36 -0.21 14.77
CA ARG A 240 11.11 1.13 14.21
C ARG A 240 11.35 1.23 12.70
N ARG A 241 12.06 0.28 12.07
CA ARG A 241 12.34 0.21 10.64
C ARG A 241 11.44 -0.78 9.90
N VAL A 242 10.57 -1.50 10.61
CA VAL A 242 9.51 -2.33 10.02
C VAL A 242 8.25 -1.49 9.95
N ARG A 243 7.80 -1.16 8.76
CA ARG A 243 6.58 -0.38 8.48
C ARG A 243 5.47 -1.32 8.06
N LEU A 244 4.29 -1.14 8.64
CA LEU A 244 3.09 -1.96 8.40
C LEU A 244 1.94 -1.05 7.99
N SER A 245 1.18 -1.43 6.96
CA SER A 245 -0.06 -0.75 6.62
C SER A 245 -1.23 -1.43 7.31
N VAL A 246 -1.88 -0.72 8.22
CA VAL A 246 -3.00 -1.23 9.04
C VAL A 246 -4.32 -0.76 8.42
N GLU A 247 -5.28 -1.67 8.34
CA GLU A 247 -6.62 -1.39 7.83
C GLU A 247 -7.63 -1.22 8.97
N ARG A 248 -8.52 -0.25 8.84
CA ARG A 248 -9.71 -0.05 9.66
C ARG A 248 -10.83 0.53 8.82
N ASN A 249 -12.06 0.27 9.24
CA ASN A 249 -13.20 0.96 8.64
C ASN A 249 -13.09 2.45 8.86
N MET A 250 -13.21 3.24 7.81
CA MET A 250 -13.12 4.69 7.86
C MET A 250 -14.39 5.33 7.31
N ARG A 251 -14.76 6.48 7.87
CA ARG A 251 -15.89 7.29 7.39
C ARG A 251 -15.48 8.72 7.04
N CYS A 252 -14.89 9.47 7.97
CA CYS A 252 -14.53 10.86 7.69
C CYS A 252 -13.18 11.00 6.94
N GLY A 253 -12.19 10.16 7.22
CA GLY A 253 -10.83 10.25 6.66
C GLY A 253 -9.94 11.33 7.31
N VAL A 254 -10.49 12.15 8.23
CA VAL A 254 -9.85 13.38 8.75
C VAL A 254 -9.81 13.43 10.28
N GLY A 255 -9.95 12.30 10.97
CA GLY A 255 -9.82 12.23 12.44
C GLY A 255 -11.02 12.70 13.25
N LEU A 256 -12.16 13.02 12.63
CA LEU A 256 -13.32 13.62 13.34
C LEU A 256 -14.24 12.58 13.98
N CYS A 257 -14.48 11.43 13.33
CA CYS A 257 -15.57 10.52 13.73
C CYS A 257 -15.15 9.39 14.69
N GLY A 258 -13.85 9.18 14.92
CA GLY A 258 -13.32 8.12 15.77
C GLY A 258 -13.47 6.70 15.22
N HIS A 259 -14.16 6.50 14.06
CA HIS A 259 -14.51 5.18 13.54
C HIS A 259 -13.29 4.30 13.19
N CYS A 260 -12.18 4.90 12.83
CA CYS A 260 -10.93 4.21 12.53
C CYS A 260 -9.97 4.13 13.72
N GLN A 261 -10.47 4.29 14.94
CA GLN A 261 -9.63 4.30 16.13
C GLN A 261 -8.94 2.93 16.34
N LEU A 262 -7.64 2.99 16.58
CA LEU A 262 -6.78 1.88 16.97
C LEU A 262 -6.08 2.28 18.28
N ARG A 263 -6.73 2.04 19.42
CA ARG A 263 -6.33 2.54 20.75
C ARG A 263 -6.14 4.07 20.73
N GLU A 264 -4.90 4.55 20.96
CA GLU A 264 -4.55 5.98 20.96
C GLU A 264 -4.44 6.62 19.57
N HIS A 265 -4.46 5.81 18.50
CA HIS A 265 -4.27 6.27 17.12
C HIS A 265 -5.60 6.34 16.36
N LEU A 266 -5.70 7.32 15.46
CA LEU A 266 -6.72 7.39 14.42
C LEU A 266 -6.06 7.00 13.08
N VAL A 267 -6.36 5.81 12.57
CA VAL A 267 -5.67 5.25 11.38
C VAL A 267 -5.73 6.18 10.18
N CYS A 268 -6.80 6.96 10.02
CA CYS A 268 -6.92 7.92 8.92
C CYS A 268 -6.00 9.15 9.02
N VAL A 269 -5.41 9.44 10.19
CA VAL A 269 -4.54 10.61 10.42
C VAL A 269 -3.14 10.16 10.83
N ASP A 270 -3.04 9.22 11.79
CA ASP A 270 -1.76 8.75 12.33
C ASP A 270 -1.14 7.64 11.49
N GLY A 271 -1.97 6.90 10.73
CA GLY A 271 -1.61 5.86 9.79
C GLY A 271 -2.01 6.22 8.35
N PRO A 272 -2.31 5.24 7.49
CA PRO A 272 -2.40 3.79 7.75
C PRO A 272 -1.05 3.11 8.00
N VAL A 273 0.06 3.77 7.66
CA VAL A 273 1.39 3.20 7.82
C VAL A 273 1.95 3.55 9.19
N PHE A 274 2.24 2.51 9.97
CA PHE A 274 2.85 2.61 11.30
C PHE A 274 4.18 1.85 11.34
N SER A 275 5.08 2.25 12.23
CA SER A 275 6.20 1.38 12.58
C SER A 275 5.74 0.28 13.55
N LEU A 276 6.40 -0.87 13.51
CA LEU A 276 6.03 -2.03 14.32
C LEU A 276 6.05 -1.72 15.83
N ASP A 277 6.98 -0.88 16.30
CA ASP A 277 7.04 -0.47 17.72
C ASP A 277 5.80 0.32 18.16
N GLN A 278 5.14 1.05 17.25
CA GLN A 278 3.90 1.77 17.53
C GLN A 278 2.69 0.84 17.67
N VAL A 279 2.63 -0.25 16.90
CA VAL A 279 1.43 -1.09 16.78
C VAL A 279 1.62 -2.56 17.20
N ARG A 280 2.79 -2.94 17.70
CA ARG A 280 3.10 -4.33 18.08
C ARG A 280 2.09 -4.92 19.07
N ARG A 281 1.65 -4.15 20.06
CA ARG A 281 0.69 -4.59 21.06
C ARG A 281 -0.70 -4.82 20.47
N GLN A 282 -1.08 -4.02 19.49
CA GLN A 282 -2.37 -4.09 18.81
C GLN A 282 -2.42 -5.31 17.89
N LEU A 283 -1.34 -5.58 17.16
CA LEU A 283 -1.21 -6.76 16.31
C LEU A 283 -1.18 -8.10 17.10
N ALA A 284 -0.87 -8.06 18.40
CA ALA A 284 -0.87 -9.25 19.24
C ALA A 284 -2.29 -9.66 19.69
N VAL A 285 -3.28 -8.79 19.57
CA VAL A 285 -4.68 -9.07 19.93
C VAL A 285 -5.42 -9.53 18.68
N LYS A 286 -5.99 -10.75 18.72
CA LYS A 286 -6.84 -11.23 17.63
C LYS A 286 -8.10 -10.36 17.53
N GLU A 287 -8.44 -9.94 16.31
CA GLU A 287 -9.71 -9.28 15.99
C GLU A 287 -9.94 -7.92 16.70
N LEU A 288 -8.92 -7.08 16.71
CA LEU A 288 -9.10 -5.66 17.07
C LEU A 288 -9.73 -4.85 15.94
#